data_1fb6542765ce8c14a1af7e93740e1378
#
_entry.id   1fb6542765ce8c14a1af7e93740e1378
#
_cell.length_a   1.000
_cell.length_b   1.000
_cell.length_c   1.000
_cell.angle_alpha   90.00
_cell.angle_beta   90.00
_cell.angle_gamma   90.00
#
_symmetry.space_group_name_H-M   'P 1'
#
loop_
_entity.id
_entity.type
_entity.pdbx_description
1 polymer ?
#
loop_
_entity_poly.entity_id
_entity_poly.type
_entity_poly.pdbx_seq_one_letter_code
_entity_poly.pdbx_strand_id
1 'polypeptide(L)'
;RHQDWWGMGSALKKEQHDTDLAMIMDIGATTIRLAHYQQSDYFYSRCDSLGLIVWAEIPFVNRVTGQERENAHSQLRELIRQSFNHPSIYTWGLHNEVYHPHQYTTALTRELHELAKTEDPDRYTVSVNGYGHAEHPVNMNADIQGMNRYFGWYERKIQDIKPWVEKMEKEYPEQILMLTEYGGGANVAHQTEILGETINSWEPFYPETYQTKLHEYQWSVIASHPYIVASYFWNMFDFAVPTRVGGCIPARNMKGLVTFDRKVKKDAYYFYKANWSKDPVVYLTQRRNTNRERKNTSVTVYSNVGTPKLFLNGQELAAPRQGYTAIHYIFEGVTLRDGKNELRTVVTTADGKEYEDRIEWVYSGEKTRVLDNYENTDEHFGL
;
A
#
# COMPACT_ATOMS: atom_id res chain seq x y z
N ARG A 1 0.27 1.33 8.40
CA ARG A 1 1.12 1.77 9.52
C ARG A 1 1.30 3.27 9.47
N HIS A 2 1.15 3.90 10.59
CA HIS A 2 1.38 5.29 10.91
C HIS A 2 2.41 5.38 12.05
N GLN A 3 2.72 6.56 12.56
CA GLN A 3 3.53 6.80 13.76
C GLN A 3 5.01 6.40 13.61
N ASP A 4 5.59 6.82 12.47
CA ASP A 4 7.03 6.75 12.26
C ASP A 4 7.44 7.85 11.26
N TRP A 5 8.14 8.86 11.74
CA TRP A 5 8.50 10.05 10.98
C TRP A 5 10.00 10.25 10.89
N TRP A 6 10.44 10.72 9.75
CA TRP A 6 11.82 11.16 9.54
C TRP A 6 12.23 12.20 10.60
N GLY A 7 13.30 11.92 11.31
CA GLY A 7 13.86 12.80 12.35
C GLY A 7 13.11 12.80 13.69
N MET A 8 11.96 12.11 13.81
CA MET A 8 11.17 12.08 15.04
C MET A 8 10.88 10.65 15.54
N GLY A 9 11.01 9.64 14.70
CA GLY A 9 10.58 8.27 15.03
C GLY A 9 9.13 8.23 15.47
N SER A 10 8.88 7.68 16.67
CA SER A 10 7.52 7.56 17.24
C SER A 10 7.12 8.74 18.14
N ALA A 11 7.99 9.72 18.37
CA ALA A 11 7.72 10.86 19.25
C ALA A 11 6.92 11.96 18.53
N LEU A 12 5.74 11.61 18.05
CA LEU A 12 4.89 12.47 17.23
C LEU A 12 4.10 13.48 18.04
N LYS A 13 3.88 14.63 17.45
CA LYS A 13 2.93 15.66 17.90
C LYS A 13 1.62 15.56 17.11
N LYS A 14 0.61 16.32 17.52
CA LYS A 14 -0.72 16.34 16.88
C LYS A 14 -0.64 16.68 15.40
N GLU A 15 0.25 17.59 15.01
CA GLU A 15 0.43 18.06 13.64
C GLU A 15 0.87 16.94 12.68
N GLN A 16 1.73 16.00 13.14
CA GLN A 16 2.13 14.86 12.34
C GLN A 16 0.98 13.86 12.17
N HIS A 17 0.22 13.62 13.24
CA HIS A 17 -0.99 12.78 13.16
C HIS A 17 -2.01 13.37 12.16
N ASP A 18 -2.29 14.67 12.25
CA ASP A 18 -3.23 15.35 11.35
C ASP A 18 -2.73 15.35 9.90
N THR A 19 -1.42 15.50 9.68
CA THR A 19 -0.81 15.45 8.33
C THR A 19 -0.98 14.07 7.71
N ASP A 20 -0.71 13.00 8.46
CA ASP A 20 -0.86 11.63 7.95
C ASP A 20 -2.33 11.30 7.69
N LEU A 21 -3.24 11.69 8.59
CA LEU A 21 -4.69 11.51 8.39
C LEU A 21 -5.21 12.28 7.18
N ALA A 22 -4.75 13.51 6.98
CA ALA A 22 -5.12 14.28 5.79
C ALA A 22 -4.74 13.57 4.48
N MET A 23 -3.56 12.94 4.41
CA MET A 23 -3.15 12.17 3.23
C MET A 23 -3.95 10.87 3.07
N ILE A 24 -4.31 10.21 4.17
CA ILE A 24 -5.15 9.00 4.18
C ILE A 24 -6.56 9.34 3.69
N MET A 25 -7.13 10.45 4.14
CA MET A 25 -8.42 10.94 3.66
C MET A 25 -8.38 11.38 2.20
N ASP A 26 -7.28 12.04 1.78
CA ASP A 26 -7.09 12.53 0.41
C ASP A 26 -7.15 11.42 -0.64
N ILE A 27 -6.62 10.22 -0.34
CA ILE A 27 -6.76 9.07 -1.25
C ILE A 27 -8.15 8.42 -1.25
N GLY A 28 -9.04 8.83 -0.35
CA GLY A 28 -10.38 8.26 -0.21
C GLY A 28 -10.43 6.94 0.57
N ALA A 29 -9.43 6.67 1.43
CA ALA A 29 -9.45 5.47 2.28
C ALA A 29 -10.61 5.55 3.30
N THR A 30 -11.30 4.43 3.49
CA THR A 30 -12.42 4.29 4.44
C THR A 30 -12.06 3.57 5.72
N THR A 31 -10.96 2.80 5.68
CA THR A 31 -10.49 2.00 6.81
C THR A 31 -8.98 2.04 6.94
N ILE A 32 -8.49 1.92 8.17
CA ILE A 32 -7.07 1.91 8.51
C ILE A 32 -6.76 0.71 9.39
N ARG A 33 -5.71 -0.04 9.06
CA ARG A 33 -5.06 -0.98 9.98
C ARG A 33 -3.87 -0.30 10.64
N LEU A 34 -3.88 -0.23 11.96
CA LEU A 34 -2.82 0.39 12.76
C LEU A 34 -1.81 -0.68 13.24
N ALA A 35 -1.08 -1.23 12.29
CA ALA A 35 -0.07 -2.25 12.52
C ALA A 35 1.20 -1.64 13.14
N HIS A 36 1.82 -2.29 14.12
CA HIS A 36 1.43 -3.54 14.81
C HIS A 36 1.36 -3.29 16.32
N TYR A 37 0.87 -2.14 16.75
CA TYR A 37 0.81 -1.75 18.17
C TYR A 37 -0.20 -0.61 18.39
N GLN A 38 -0.57 -0.43 19.65
CA GLN A 38 -1.47 0.65 20.07
C GLN A 38 -0.94 2.02 19.64
N GLN A 39 -1.85 2.87 19.20
CA GLN A 39 -1.57 4.25 18.80
C GLN A 39 -1.90 5.24 19.92
N SER A 40 -1.57 6.50 19.67
CA SER A 40 -1.98 7.61 20.54
C SER A 40 -3.51 7.75 20.57
N ASP A 41 -4.08 8.02 21.74
CA ASP A 41 -5.50 8.32 21.95
C ASP A 41 -5.98 9.45 21.02
N TYR A 42 -5.14 10.48 20.84
CA TYR A 42 -5.42 11.55 19.90
C TYR A 42 -5.67 11.03 18.47
N PHE A 43 -4.92 10.04 18.02
CA PHE A 43 -5.10 9.49 16.67
C PHE A 43 -6.45 8.76 16.53
N TYR A 44 -6.83 7.95 17.52
CA TYR A 44 -8.16 7.31 17.54
C TYR A 44 -9.29 8.35 17.57
N SER A 45 -9.19 9.38 18.43
CA SER A 45 -10.17 10.45 18.50
C SER A 45 -10.31 11.22 17.17
N ARG A 46 -9.21 11.38 16.43
CA ARG A 46 -9.26 11.97 15.09
C ARG A 46 -9.94 11.05 14.08
N CYS A 47 -9.69 9.73 14.16
CA CYS A 47 -10.38 8.75 13.32
C CYS A 47 -11.89 8.75 13.58
N ASP A 48 -12.33 8.83 14.85
CA ASP A 48 -13.73 8.96 15.22
C ASP A 48 -14.36 10.19 14.56
N SER A 49 -13.68 11.34 14.64
CA SER A 49 -14.17 12.61 14.07
C SER A 49 -14.24 12.60 12.54
N LEU A 50 -13.36 11.83 11.88
CA LEU A 50 -13.26 11.73 10.42
C LEU A 50 -14.13 10.62 9.84
N GLY A 51 -14.73 9.76 10.67
CA GLY A 51 -15.51 8.62 10.23
C GLY A 51 -14.69 7.50 9.60
N LEU A 52 -13.41 7.40 9.96
CA LEU A 52 -12.54 6.30 9.53
C LEU A 52 -12.79 5.05 10.38
N ILE A 53 -12.87 3.90 9.74
CA ILE A 53 -12.96 2.61 10.41
C ILE A 53 -11.56 2.12 10.77
N VAL A 54 -11.35 1.71 12.02
CA VAL A 54 -10.03 1.40 12.56
C VAL A 54 -9.93 -0.06 13.01
N TRP A 55 -8.85 -0.71 12.60
CA TRP A 55 -8.37 -1.94 13.17
C TRP A 55 -7.19 -1.64 14.09
N ALA A 56 -7.35 -1.91 15.40
CA ALA A 56 -6.31 -1.78 16.42
C ALA A 56 -5.76 -3.16 16.81
N GLU A 57 -4.45 -3.29 17.02
CA GLU A 57 -3.81 -4.57 17.31
C GLU A 57 -2.69 -4.46 18.35
N ILE A 58 -2.38 -5.60 19.00
CA ILE A 58 -1.24 -5.72 19.90
C ILE A 58 0.03 -6.15 19.14
N PRO A 59 1.24 -5.86 19.66
CA PRO A 59 2.51 -6.19 19.00
C PRO A 59 2.94 -7.66 19.16
N PHE A 60 2.01 -8.58 18.97
CA PHE A 60 2.31 -10.01 18.94
C PHE A 60 2.58 -10.43 17.50
N VAL A 61 3.86 -10.41 17.10
CA VAL A 61 4.28 -10.46 15.69
C VAL A 61 5.41 -11.48 15.48
N ASN A 62 5.31 -12.28 14.45
CA ASN A 62 6.33 -13.17 13.88
C ASN A 62 6.80 -14.29 14.82
N ARG A 63 7.94 -14.10 15.48
CA ARG A 63 8.58 -15.13 16.31
C ARG A 63 8.00 -15.16 17.71
N VAL A 64 7.91 -16.38 18.25
CA VAL A 64 7.39 -16.66 19.59
C VAL A 64 8.44 -17.38 20.38
N THR A 65 8.65 -16.95 21.64
CA THR A 65 9.66 -17.49 22.55
C THR A 65 9.07 -18.47 23.58
N GLY A 66 7.74 -18.47 23.73
CA GLY A 66 7.01 -19.25 24.74
C GLY A 66 6.78 -18.50 26.06
N GLN A 67 7.10 -17.20 26.12
CA GLN A 67 6.99 -16.37 27.33
C GLN A 67 6.02 -15.18 27.16
N GLU A 68 5.29 -15.11 26.06
CA GLU A 68 4.48 -13.94 25.68
C GLU A 68 3.16 -13.83 26.43
N ARG A 69 2.66 -14.93 27.02
CA ARG A 69 1.28 -15.06 27.54
C ARG A 69 0.84 -13.89 28.41
N GLU A 70 1.55 -13.63 29.51
CA GLU A 70 1.17 -12.60 30.48
C GLU A 70 1.18 -11.21 29.83
N ASN A 71 2.22 -10.92 29.06
CA ASN A 71 2.37 -9.64 28.38
C ASN A 71 1.31 -9.44 27.29
N ALA A 72 1.03 -10.46 26.47
CA ALA A 72 0.01 -10.40 25.43
C ALA A 72 -1.39 -10.18 26.03
N HIS A 73 -1.73 -10.88 27.12
CA HIS A 73 -2.99 -10.68 27.85
C HIS A 73 -3.10 -9.28 28.43
N SER A 74 -2.02 -8.77 29.06
CA SER A 74 -2.01 -7.42 29.63
C SER A 74 -2.20 -6.36 28.55
N GLN A 75 -1.41 -6.44 27.47
CA GLN A 75 -1.49 -5.47 26.39
C GLN A 75 -2.86 -5.48 25.68
N LEU A 76 -3.45 -6.66 25.45
CA LEU A 76 -4.76 -6.73 24.82
C LEU A 76 -5.85 -6.13 25.72
N ARG A 77 -5.82 -6.46 27.02
CA ARG A 77 -6.76 -5.89 27.99
C ARG A 77 -6.62 -4.38 28.11
N GLU A 78 -5.40 -3.88 28.15
CA GLU A 78 -5.11 -2.45 28.23
C GLU A 78 -5.57 -1.73 26.97
N LEU A 79 -5.26 -2.28 25.77
CA LEU A 79 -5.70 -1.73 24.50
C LEU A 79 -7.23 -1.61 24.44
N ILE A 80 -7.96 -2.69 24.80
CA ILE A 80 -9.41 -2.69 24.77
C ILE A 80 -9.98 -1.68 25.77
N ARG A 81 -9.54 -1.71 27.03
CA ARG A 81 -10.08 -0.84 28.07
C ARG A 81 -9.79 0.64 27.85
N GLN A 82 -8.60 0.97 27.36
CA GLN A 82 -8.23 2.35 27.03
C GLN A 82 -8.96 2.88 25.80
N SER A 83 -9.23 2.01 24.83
CA SER A 83 -9.77 2.42 23.53
C SER A 83 -11.25 2.01 23.33
N PHE A 84 -11.91 1.48 24.36
CA PHE A 84 -13.29 0.97 24.29
C PHE A 84 -14.28 1.99 23.75
N ASN A 85 -14.14 3.25 24.14
CA ASN A 85 -15.06 4.33 23.79
C ASN A 85 -14.79 4.96 22.39
N HIS A 86 -13.85 4.44 21.62
CA HIS A 86 -13.62 4.89 20.24
C HIS A 86 -14.54 4.13 19.27
N PRO A 87 -15.60 4.77 18.75
CA PRO A 87 -16.55 4.12 17.84
C PRO A 87 -15.95 3.75 16.47
N SER A 88 -14.84 4.37 16.10
CA SER A 88 -14.11 4.03 14.87
C SER A 88 -13.50 2.62 14.90
N ILE A 89 -13.14 2.10 16.06
CA ILE A 89 -12.53 0.77 16.19
C ILE A 89 -13.59 -0.30 15.98
N TYR A 90 -13.42 -1.15 14.97
CA TYR A 90 -14.35 -2.24 14.68
C TYR A 90 -13.80 -3.63 15.01
N THR A 91 -12.47 -3.77 15.18
CA THR A 91 -11.83 -5.06 15.43
C THR A 91 -10.54 -4.93 16.23
N TRP A 92 -10.29 -5.97 17.02
CA TRP A 92 -9.06 -6.15 17.81
C TRP A 92 -8.17 -7.20 17.16
N GLY A 93 -6.95 -6.81 16.79
CA GLY A 93 -5.94 -7.70 16.24
C GLY A 93 -5.21 -8.49 17.32
N LEU A 94 -5.25 -9.82 17.22
CA LEU A 94 -4.68 -10.72 18.19
C LEU A 94 -3.21 -11.04 17.94
N HIS A 95 -2.82 -11.20 16.67
CA HIS A 95 -1.46 -11.46 16.25
C HIS A 95 -1.25 -11.14 14.77
N ASN A 96 0.01 -11.03 14.37
CA ASN A 96 0.41 -10.90 12.97
C ASN A 96 1.52 -11.91 12.63
N GLU A 97 1.30 -12.72 11.58
CA GLU A 97 2.32 -13.58 10.96
C GLU A 97 3.10 -14.44 11.98
N VAL A 98 2.40 -15.15 12.87
CA VAL A 98 3.06 -16.07 13.78
C VAL A 98 3.68 -17.20 12.96
N TYR A 99 5.01 -17.17 12.83
CA TYR A 99 5.77 -18.20 12.14
C TYR A 99 5.98 -19.43 13.02
N HIS A 100 5.95 -20.61 12.41
CA HIS A 100 6.12 -21.90 13.10
C HIS A 100 5.12 -22.09 14.25
N PRO A 101 3.80 -22.05 13.97
CA PRO A 101 2.78 -22.22 14.98
C PRO A 101 2.88 -23.62 15.63
N HIS A 102 2.68 -23.67 16.93
CA HIS A 102 2.68 -24.88 17.74
C HIS A 102 1.63 -24.84 18.85
N GLN A 103 1.53 -25.84 19.73
CA GLN A 103 0.48 -25.94 20.72
C GLN A 103 0.38 -24.70 21.62
N TYR A 104 1.51 -24.14 22.05
CA TYR A 104 1.53 -22.92 22.88
C TYR A 104 0.89 -21.74 22.17
N THR A 105 1.27 -21.46 20.91
CA THR A 105 0.70 -20.34 20.15
C THR A 105 -0.77 -20.55 19.83
N THR A 106 -1.17 -21.79 19.54
CA THR A 106 -2.59 -22.13 19.33
C THR A 106 -3.41 -21.89 20.60
N ALA A 107 -2.90 -22.29 21.78
CA ALA A 107 -3.56 -22.03 23.06
C ALA A 107 -3.62 -20.53 23.35
N LEU A 108 -2.50 -19.82 23.20
CA LEU A 108 -2.43 -18.39 23.48
C LEU A 108 -3.37 -17.57 22.58
N THR A 109 -3.42 -17.83 21.27
CA THR A 109 -4.32 -17.08 20.38
C THR A 109 -5.79 -17.32 20.70
N ARG A 110 -6.15 -18.53 21.15
CA ARG A 110 -7.51 -18.82 21.66
C ARG A 110 -7.82 -18.03 22.92
N GLU A 111 -6.91 -18.03 23.89
CA GLU A 111 -7.07 -17.26 25.13
C GLU A 111 -7.19 -15.77 24.87
N LEU A 112 -6.45 -15.22 23.89
CA LEU A 112 -6.56 -13.83 23.50
C LEU A 112 -7.92 -13.52 22.86
N HIS A 113 -8.44 -14.43 22.03
CA HIS A 113 -9.81 -14.29 21.51
C HIS A 113 -10.85 -14.28 22.64
N GLU A 114 -10.80 -15.27 23.55
CA GLU A 114 -11.71 -15.37 24.69
C GLU A 114 -11.63 -14.13 25.61
N LEU A 115 -10.41 -13.63 25.86
CA LEU A 115 -10.18 -12.40 26.58
C LEU A 115 -10.84 -11.20 25.89
N ALA A 116 -10.60 -11.03 24.59
CA ALA A 116 -11.19 -9.94 23.84
C ALA A 116 -12.72 -9.97 23.87
N LYS A 117 -13.32 -11.15 23.71
CA LYS A 117 -14.79 -11.32 23.79
C LYS A 117 -15.35 -11.13 25.22
N THR A 118 -14.53 -11.32 26.23
CA THR A 118 -14.89 -11.03 27.64
C THR A 118 -14.87 -9.53 27.92
N GLU A 119 -13.86 -8.82 27.44
CA GLU A 119 -13.71 -7.37 27.66
C GLU A 119 -14.61 -6.55 26.70
N ASP A 120 -14.85 -7.07 25.49
CA ASP A 120 -15.66 -6.42 24.44
C ASP A 120 -16.36 -7.48 23.55
N PRO A 121 -17.57 -7.90 23.92
CA PRO A 121 -18.29 -8.95 23.19
C PRO A 121 -18.77 -8.52 21.80
N ASP A 122 -18.92 -7.23 21.55
CA ASP A 122 -19.58 -6.70 20.34
C ASP A 122 -18.61 -6.56 19.16
N ARG A 123 -17.34 -6.21 19.42
CA ARG A 123 -16.35 -6.06 18.35
C ARG A 123 -15.75 -7.39 17.91
N TYR A 124 -15.36 -7.44 16.65
CA TYR A 124 -14.67 -8.60 16.09
C TYR A 124 -13.24 -8.73 16.58
N THR A 125 -12.70 -9.93 16.48
CA THR A 125 -11.27 -10.22 16.60
C THR A 125 -10.71 -10.66 15.25
N VAL A 126 -9.43 -10.41 15.02
CA VAL A 126 -8.75 -10.80 13.78
C VAL A 126 -7.37 -11.40 14.06
N SER A 127 -7.09 -12.53 13.41
CA SER A 127 -5.78 -13.18 13.36
C SER A 127 -5.19 -13.03 11.96
N VAL A 128 -3.92 -12.66 11.85
CA VAL A 128 -3.27 -12.44 10.55
C VAL A 128 -2.33 -13.57 10.19
N ASN A 129 -2.67 -14.25 9.11
CA ASN A 129 -1.88 -15.29 8.48
C ASN A 129 -0.89 -14.69 7.47
N GLY A 130 0.39 -14.95 7.62
CA GLY A 130 1.40 -14.67 6.59
C GLY A 130 1.37 -15.72 5.49
N TYR A 131 2.24 -16.73 5.56
CA TYR A 131 2.37 -17.80 4.54
C TYR A 131 1.95 -19.18 5.04
N GLY A 132 1.29 -19.25 6.20
CA GLY A 132 0.83 -20.50 6.81
C GLY A 132 -0.44 -21.06 6.16
N HIS A 133 -0.79 -22.27 6.57
CA HIS A 133 -2.04 -22.90 6.15
C HIS A 133 -3.26 -22.16 6.74
N ALA A 134 -4.25 -21.88 5.90
CA ALA A 134 -5.47 -21.18 6.32
C ALA A 134 -6.21 -21.91 7.44
N GLU A 135 -6.18 -23.24 7.44
CA GLU A 135 -6.89 -24.11 8.39
C GLU A 135 -6.17 -24.27 9.73
N HIS A 136 -4.94 -23.73 9.86
CA HIS A 136 -4.21 -23.90 11.11
C HIS A 136 -4.94 -23.17 12.26
N PRO A 137 -5.17 -23.83 13.42
CA PRO A 137 -5.94 -23.26 14.53
C PRO A 137 -5.47 -21.88 14.99
N VAL A 138 -4.17 -21.58 14.94
CA VAL A 138 -3.63 -20.25 15.29
C VAL A 138 -4.25 -19.14 14.46
N ASN A 139 -4.61 -19.42 13.21
CA ASN A 139 -5.22 -18.46 12.29
C ASN A 139 -6.75 -18.47 12.37
N MET A 140 -7.35 -19.57 12.89
CA MET A 140 -8.79 -19.77 12.97
C MET A 140 -9.39 -19.39 14.33
N ASN A 141 -8.58 -19.06 15.31
CA ASN A 141 -9.03 -18.76 16.68
C ASN A 141 -9.73 -17.39 16.82
N ALA A 142 -9.75 -16.55 15.80
CA ALA A 142 -10.44 -15.26 15.79
C ALA A 142 -11.74 -15.32 14.97
N ASP A 143 -12.58 -14.29 15.09
CA ASP A 143 -13.79 -14.15 14.27
C ASP A 143 -13.44 -14.02 12.77
N ILE A 144 -12.30 -13.39 12.45
CA ILE A 144 -11.86 -13.09 11.10
C ILE A 144 -10.42 -13.57 10.90
N GLN A 145 -10.15 -14.19 9.77
CA GLN A 145 -8.79 -14.45 9.33
C GLN A 145 -8.35 -13.43 8.28
N GLY A 146 -7.30 -12.68 8.59
CA GLY A 146 -6.60 -11.81 7.63
C GLY A 146 -5.47 -12.56 6.93
N MET A 147 -5.22 -12.20 5.67
CA MET A 147 -4.18 -12.80 4.83
C MET A 147 -3.20 -11.73 4.36
N ASN A 148 -1.92 -11.86 4.73
CA ASN A 148 -0.84 -11.09 4.12
C ASN A 148 -0.35 -11.83 2.89
N ARG A 149 -0.42 -11.20 1.70
CA ARG A 149 0.01 -11.80 0.44
C ARG A 149 0.72 -10.78 -0.43
N TYR A 150 1.93 -11.12 -0.83
CA TYR A 150 2.81 -10.21 -1.55
C TYR A 150 3.21 -10.77 -2.93
N PHE A 151 2.20 -11.10 -3.75
CA PHE A 151 2.41 -11.58 -5.11
C PHE A 151 3.21 -10.58 -5.95
N GLY A 152 4.27 -11.05 -6.59
CA GLY A 152 5.18 -10.21 -7.35
C GLY A 152 6.21 -9.44 -6.51
N TRP A 153 6.21 -9.59 -5.18
CA TRP A 153 7.19 -8.96 -4.29
C TRP A 153 7.98 -9.97 -3.47
N TYR A 154 7.34 -10.74 -2.58
CA TYR A 154 7.97 -11.81 -1.82
C TYR A 154 7.66 -13.19 -2.39
N GLU A 155 6.62 -13.30 -3.16
CA GLU A 155 6.15 -14.56 -3.72
C GLU A 155 5.72 -14.40 -5.18
N ARG A 156 6.08 -15.40 -6.01
CA ARG A 156 5.55 -15.60 -7.36
C ARG A 156 5.53 -14.34 -8.25
N LYS A 157 4.51 -14.26 -9.13
CA LYS A 157 4.27 -13.14 -10.06
C LYS A 157 3.09 -12.28 -9.61
N ILE A 158 3.03 -11.04 -10.07
CA ILE A 158 1.92 -10.11 -9.79
C ILE A 158 0.57 -10.74 -10.13
N GLN A 159 0.50 -11.46 -11.26
CA GLN A 159 -0.74 -12.06 -11.78
C GLN A 159 -1.26 -13.23 -10.94
N ASP A 160 -0.44 -13.85 -10.12
CA ASP A 160 -0.82 -15.03 -9.34
C ASP A 160 -1.79 -14.72 -8.17
N ILE A 161 -2.03 -13.44 -7.86
CA ILE A 161 -3.08 -13.04 -6.90
C ILE A 161 -4.46 -13.50 -7.36
N LYS A 162 -4.79 -13.40 -8.66
CA LYS A 162 -6.11 -13.76 -9.17
C LYS A 162 -6.44 -15.24 -8.97
N PRO A 163 -5.64 -16.21 -9.49
CA PRO A 163 -5.91 -17.63 -9.24
C PRO A 163 -5.86 -18.01 -7.76
N TRP A 164 -5.10 -17.28 -6.94
CA TRP A 164 -5.12 -17.49 -5.50
C TRP A 164 -6.45 -17.08 -4.86
N VAL A 165 -7.01 -15.91 -5.19
CA VAL A 165 -8.32 -15.47 -4.71
C VAL A 165 -9.42 -16.42 -5.14
N GLU A 166 -9.45 -16.81 -6.43
CA GLU A 166 -10.42 -17.76 -6.97
C GLU A 166 -10.34 -19.12 -6.27
N LYS A 167 -9.13 -19.57 -5.93
CA LYS A 167 -8.92 -20.79 -5.14
C LYS A 167 -9.46 -20.64 -3.72
N MET A 168 -9.16 -19.53 -3.03
CA MET A 168 -9.65 -19.27 -1.66
C MET A 168 -11.18 -19.26 -1.63
N GLU A 169 -11.83 -18.55 -2.54
CA GLU A 169 -13.29 -18.49 -2.63
C GLU A 169 -13.93 -19.87 -2.87
N LYS A 170 -13.29 -20.70 -3.69
CA LYS A 170 -13.76 -22.05 -3.98
C LYS A 170 -13.58 -23.02 -2.80
N GLU A 171 -12.42 -22.96 -2.12
CA GLU A 171 -12.07 -23.90 -1.04
C GLU A 171 -12.66 -23.49 0.31
N TYR A 172 -12.87 -22.17 0.52
CA TYR A 172 -13.35 -21.61 1.79
C TYR A 172 -14.48 -20.58 1.58
N PRO A 173 -15.61 -20.96 0.95
CA PRO A 173 -16.66 -20.01 0.56
C PRO A 173 -17.33 -19.29 1.74
N GLU A 174 -17.35 -19.90 2.93
CA GLU A 174 -17.94 -19.33 4.14
C GLU A 174 -16.97 -18.47 4.95
N GLN A 175 -15.70 -18.41 4.55
CA GLN A 175 -14.67 -17.65 5.27
C GLN A 175 -14.73 -16.17 4.90
N ILE A 176 -14.73 -15.29 5.90
CA ILE A 176 -14.55 -13.86 5.69
C ILE A 176 -13.09 -13.62 5.34
N LEU A 177 -12.80 -13.30 4.08
CA LEU A 177 -11.44 -13.00 3.62
C LEU A 177 -11.15 -11.51 3.70
N MET A 178 -10.12 -11.16 4.45
CA MET A 178 -9.47 -9.85 4.39
C MET A 178 -8.07 -9.99 3.81
N LEU A 179 -7.74 -9.22 2.78
CA LEU A 179 -6.35 -9.09 2.31
C LEU A 179 -5.65 -8.00 3.12
N THR A 180 -4.89 -8.42 4.13
CA THR A 180 -4.47 -7.54 5.22
C THR A 180 -3.12 -6.88 5.03
N GLU A 181 -2.32 -7.40 4.09
CA GLU A 181 -1.15 -6.71 3.55
C GLU A 181 -0.89 -7.17 2.12
N TYR A 182 -0.65 -6.23 1.22
CA TYR A 182 -0.18 -6.46 -0.15
C TYR A 182 0.58 -5.23 -0.65
N GLY A 183 1.38 -5.38 -1.70
CA GLY A 183 2.12 -4.27 -2.29
C GLY A 183 3.59 -4.59 -2.55
N GLY A 184 4.35 -3.60 -2.98
CA GLY A 184 5.77 -3.68 -3.29
C GLY A 184 6.50 -2.39 -2.97
N GLY A 185 7.82 -2.47 -2.88
CA GLY A 185 8.67 -1.30 -2.60
C GLY A 185 8.96 -0.46 -3.83
N ALA A 186 9.21 0.83 -3.61
CA ALA A 186 9.71 1.76 -4.62
C ALA A 186 10.62 2.81 -4.01
N ASN A 187 11.79 2.97 -4.58
CA ASN A 187 12.64 4.13 -4.39
C ASN A 187 12.33 5.13 -5.51
N VAL A 188 11.94 6.35 -5.18
CA VAL A 188 11.56 7.38 -6.14
C VAL A 188 12.70 7.84 -7.05
N ALA A 189 13.95 7.56 -6.67
CA ALA A 189 15.13 7.77 -7.53
C ALA A 189 15.35 6.64 -8.54
N HIS A 190 14.72 5.48 -8.33
CA HIS A 190 14.87 4.33 -9.22
C HIS A 190 13.78 4.34 -10.29
N GLN A 191 14.19 4.56 -11.52
CA GLN A 191 13.27 4.64 -12.67
C GLN A 191 13.72 3.68 -13.78
N THR A 192 12.79 3.08 -14.49
CA THR A 192 13.05 2.27 -15.70
C THR A 192 11.80 2.12 -16.55
N GLU A 193 11.97 2.03 -17.85
CA GLU A 193 10.92 1.62 -18.81
C GLU A 193 10.91 0.10 -19.03
N ILE A 194 11.96 -0.60 -18.58
CA ILE A 194 12.13 -2.05 -18.80
C ILE A 194 11.88 -2.77 -17.48
N LEU A 195 10.66 -3.25 -17.31
CA LEU A 195 10.27 -4.02 -16.14
C LEU A 195 10.46 -5.52 -16.37
N GLY A 196 11.16 -6.18 -15.43
CA GLY A 196 11.13 -7.63 -15.31
C GLY A 196 9.75 -8.17 -14.91
N GLU A 197 9.58 -9.49 -14.97
CA GLU A 197 8.35 -10.14 -14.48
C GLU A 197 8.22 -10.06 -12.96
N THR A 198 9.34 -10.12 -12.26
CA THR A 198 9.44 -10.03 -10.80
C THR A 198 10.61 -9.14 -10.41
N ILE A 199 10.56 -8.59 -9.21
CA ILE A 199 11.70 -7.90 -8.57
C ILE A 199 12.11 -8.72 -7.35
N ASN A 200 13.41 -8.88 -7.17
CA ASN A 200 13.93 -9.45 -5.94
C ASN A 200 13.88 -8.39 -4.83
N SER A 201 13.09 -8.66 -3.81
CA SER A 201 12.86 -7.75 -2.68
C SER A 201 14.08 -7.50 -1.77
N TRP A 202 15.20 -8.16 -2.05
CA TRP A 202 16.47 -8.00 -1.34
C TRP A 202 17.53 -7.29 -2.18
N GLU A 203 17.23 -7.04 -3.47
CA GLU A 203 18.13 -6.33 -4.36
C GLU A 203 18.10 -4.81 -4.15
N PRO A 204 19.14 -4.12 -4.61
CA PRO A 204 19.25 -2.68 -4.43
C PRO A 204 18.25 -1.87 -5.27
N PHE A 205 17.72 -2.41 -6.38
CA PHE A 205 16.92 -1.65 -7.33
C PHE A 205 15.42 -1.87 -7.17
N TYR A 206 14.71 -0.84 -6.72
CA TYR A 206 13.25 -0.81 -6.53
C TYR A 206 12.61 0.26 -7.42
N PRO A 207 12.36 -0.01 -8.72
CA PRO A 207 11.78 1.00 -9.61
C PRO A 207 10.33 1.33 -9.25
N GLU A 208 10.02 2.62 -9.22
CA GLU A 208 8.67 3.11 -8.92
C GLU A 208 7.62 2.57 -9.91
N THR A 209 8.01 2.44 -11.18
CA THR A 209 7.15 1.88 -12.23
C THR A 209 6.71 0.44 -11.94
N TYR A 210 7.51 -0.35 -11.23
CA TYR A 210 7.12 -1.70 -10.82
C TYR A 210 6.09 -1.67 -9.69
N GLN A 211 6.29 -0.84 -8.66
CA GLN A 211 5.30 -0.64 -7.60
C GLN A 211 3.96 -0.23 -8.19
N THR A 212 3.97 0.73 -9.10
CA THR A 212 2.77 1.22 -9.79
C THR A 212 2.04 0.09 -10.51
N LYS A 213 2.73 -0.67 -11.36
CA LYS A 213 2.17 -1.82 -12.11
C LYS A 213 1.60 -2.90 -11.16
N LEU A 214 2.28 -3.15 -10.05
CA LEU A 214 1.85 -4.13 -9.04
C LEU A 214 0.51 -3.69 -8.42
N HIS A 215 0.40 -2.45 -7.97
CA HIS A 215 -0.82 -1.92 -7.38
C HIS A 215 -1.97 -1.80 -8.39
N GLU A 216 -1.71 -1.39 -9.63
CA GLU A 216 -2.69 -1.35 -10.70
C GLU A 216 -3.38 -2.70 -10.92
N TYR A 217 -2.59 -3.76 -11.01
CA TYR A 217 -3.13 -5.10 -11.23
C TYR A 217 -3.78 -5.68 -9.97
N GLN A 218 -3.10 -5.63 -8.82
CA GLN A 218 -3.63 -6.22 -7.59
C GLN A 218 -4.95 -5.59 -7.17
N TRP A 219 -5.04 -4.25 -7.22
CA TRP A 219 -6.31 -3.58 -6.90
C TRP A 219 -7.43 -3.95 -7.88
N SER A 220 -7.15 -4.13 -9.16
CA SER A 220 -8.17 -4.54 -10.13
C SER A 220 -8.76 -5.91 -9.79
N VAL A 221 -7.94 -6.84 -9.32
CA VAL A 221 -8.39 -8.16 -8.85
C VAL A 221 -9.21 -8.01 -7.56
N ILE A 222 -8.70 -7.27 -6.59
CA ILE A 222 -9.39 -7.05 -5.30
C ILE A 222 -10.77 -6.42 -5.53
N ALA A 223 -10.84 -5.36 -6.33
CA ALA A 223 -12.08 -4.64 -6.61
C ALA A 223 -13.12 -5.46 -7.39
N SER A 224 -12.68 -6.48 -8.13
CA SER A 224 -13.55 -7.35 -8.92
C SER A 224 -14.01 -8.62 -8.18
N HIS A 225 -13.53 -8.90 -6.96
CA HIS A 225 -13.86 -10.09 -6.19
C HIS A 225 -14.54 -9.71 -4.86
N PRO A 226 -15.88 -9.68 -4.79
CA PRO A 226 -16.64 -9.36 -3.57
C PRO A 226 -16.36 -10.30 -2.39
N TYR A 227 -15.77 -11.46 -2.64
CA TYR A 227 -15.29 -12.39 -1.61
C TYR A 227 -14.25 -11.73 -0.69
N ILE A 228 -13.46 -10.74 -1.19
CA ILE A 228 -12.54 -9.94 -0.38
C ILE A 228 -13.32 -8.77 0.22
N VAL A 229 -13.70 -8.89 1.50
CA VAL A 229 -14.54 -7.89 2.18
C VAL A 229 -13.79 -6.62 2.57
N ALA A 230 -12.48 -6.71 2.76
CA ALA A 230 -11.60 -5.56 3.02
C ALA A 230 -10.18 -5.83 2.55
N SER A 231 -9.47 -4.77 2.20
CA SER A 231 -8.07 -4.85 1.80
C SER A 231 -7.24 -3.69 2.34
N TYR A 232 -6.01 -3.99 2.72
CA TYR A 232 -5.07 -3.02 3.28
C TYR A 232 -3.75 -3.14 2.54
N PHE A 233 -3.40 -2.15 1.73
CA PHE A 233 -2.08 -2.15 1.12
C PHE A 233 -0.99 -1.84 2.16
N TRP A 234 0.15 -2.45 2.01
CA TRP A 234 1.32 -2.19 2.82
C TRP A 234 2.35 -1.39 2.00
N ASN A 235 2.49 -0.10 2.18
CA ASN A 235 2.03 0.72 3.29
C ASN A 235 1.62 2.12 2.77
N MET A 236 0.99 2.94 3.60
CA MET A 236 0.71 4.33 3.23
C MET A 236 1.99 5.17 3.16
N PHE A 237 2.90 4.99 4.13
CA PHE A 237 4.15 5.75 4.23
C PHE A 237 5.35 4.82 4.25
N ASP A 238 6.46 5.24 3.65
CA ASP A 238 7.74 4.62 3.93
C ASP A 238 8.09 4.81 5.42
N PHE A 239 8.84 3.87 6.01
CA PHE A 239 9.15 3.91 7.42
C PHE A 239 10.47 3.21 7.76
N ALA A 240 11.02 3.49 8.95
CA ALA A 240 12.26 2.90 9.43
C ALA A 240 12.10 1.41 9.78
N VAL A 241 13.02 0.59 9.29
CA VAL A 241 13.15 -0.82 9.66
C VAL A 241 14.64 -1.19 9.68
N PRO A 242 15.27 -1.30 10.84
CA PRO A 242 16.73 -1.46 10.96
C PRO A 242 17.33 -2.62 10.18
N THR A 243 16.55 -3.68 9.94
CA THR A 243 17.00 -4.90 9.26
C THR A 243 16.84 -4.87 7.74
N ARG A 244 16.27 -3.80 7.16
CA ARG A 244 16.09 -3.69 5.71
C ARG A 244 17.35 -3.17 5.03
N VAL A 245 17.69 -3.82 3.91
CA VAL A 245 18.91 -3.48 3.12
C VAL A 245 18.61 -3.24 1.63
N GLY A 246 17.40 -3.59 1.15
CA GLY A 246 17.06 -3.44 -0.27
C GLY A 246 16.71 -1.99 -0.66
N GLY A 247 16.76 -1.71 -1.97
CA GLY A 247 16.34 -0.42 -2.54
C GLY A 247 17.34 0.72 -2.36
N CYS A 248 18.61 0.45 -2.10
CA CYS A 248 19.72 1.39 -1.90
C CYS A 248 19.60 2.36 -0.71
N ILE A 249 18.57 2.26 0.11
CA ILE A 249 18.44 3.04 1.33
C ILE A 249 18.31 2.06 2.50
N PRO A 250 19.38 1.79 3.25
CA PRO A 250 19.34 0.88 4.38
C PRO A 250 18.42 1.37 5.49
N ALA A 251 18.02 0.44 6.33
CA ALA A 251 17.11 0.68 7.44
C ALA A 251 15.75 1.29 7.04
N ARG A 252 15.30 1.11 5.78
CA ARG A 252 14.03 1.67 5.30
C ARG A 252 13.16 0.62 4.61
N ASN A 253 11.88 0.58 5.01
CA ASN A 253 10.83 -0.08 4.25
C ASN A 253 10.22 0.94 3.28
N MET A 254 10.39 0.72 1.98
CA MET A 254 9.94 1.63 0.93
C MET A 254 8.66 1.18 0.21
N LYS A 255 7.83 0.39 0.90
CA LYS A 255 6.52 0.00 0.35
C LYS A 255 5.44 1.09 0.51
N GLY A 256 5.78 2.25 1.09
CA GLY A 256 4.87 3.38 1.18
C GLY A 256 4.42 3.89 -0.19
N LEU A 257 3.20 4.39 -0.26
CA LEU A 257 2.72 5.20 -1.39
C LEU A 257 3.24 6.64 -1.30
N VAL A 258 3.74 7.03 -0.13
CA VAL A 258 4.34 8.33 0.17
C VAL A 258 5.71 8.09 0.80
N THR A 259 6.69 8.93 0.46
CA THR A 259 8.04 8.84 1.03
C THR A 259 8.04 9.09 2.54
N PHE A 260 9.11 8.63 3.22
CA PHE A 260 9.23 8.70 4.69
C PHE A 260 9.12 10.13 5.24
N ASP A 261 9.61 11.11 4.51
CA ASP A 261 9.54 12.55 4.83
C ASP A 261 8.20 13.21 4.46
N ARG A 262 7.23 12.44 3.92
CA ARG A 262 5.92 12.89 3.44
C ARG A 262 5.94 13.87 2.26
N LYS A 263 7.09 14.08 1.61
CA LYS A 263 7.22 15.09 0.55
C LYS A 263 6.79 14.59 -0.82
N VAL A 264 6.96 13.29 -1.12
CA VAL A 264 6.67 12.74 -2.43
C VAL A 264 5.54 11.73 -2.35
N LYS A 265 4.45 12.01 -3.02
CA LYS A 265 3.37 11.06 -3.34
C LYS A 265 3.80 10.30 -4.60
N LYS A 266 3.93 8.97 -4.53
CA LYS A 266 4.33 8.11 -5.65
C LYS A 266 3.18 7.92 -6.64
N ASP A 267 3.44 7.41 -7.84
CA ASP A 267 2.39 7.22 -8.86
C ASP A 267 1.24 6.32 -8.35
N ALA A 268 1.55 5.28 -7.58
CA ALA A 268 0.54 4.41 -6.98
C ALA A 268 -0.40 5.14 -5.99
N TYR A 269 0.03 6.24 -5.35
CA TYR A 269 -0.86 7.09 -4.55
C TYR A 269 -1.99 7.67 -5.40
N TYR A 270 -1.65 8.22 -6.57
CA TYR A 270 -2.64 8.82 -7.47
C TYR A 270 -3.53 7.78 -8.14
N PHE A 271 -3.03 6.56 -8.33
CA PHE A 271 -3.85 5.44 -8.76
C PHE A 271 -4.99 5.15 -7.77
N TYR A 272 -4.66 5.03 -6.47
CA TYR A 272 -5.69 4.84 -5.44
C TYR A 272 -6.58 6.05 -5.28
N LYS A 273 -6.03 7.27 -5.29
CA LYS A 273 -6.84 8.49 -5.23
C LYS A 273 -7.86 8.54 -6.36
N ALA A 274 -7.47 8.23 -7.58
CA ALA A 274 -8.40 8.21 -8.72
C ALA A 274 -9.48 7.12 -8.61
N ASN A 275 -9.17 5.96 -7.96
CA ASN A 275 -10.14 4.88 -7.77
C ASN A 275 -11.09 5.11 -6.58
N TRP A 276 -10.63 5.77 -5.52
CA TRP A 276 -11.33 5.80 -4.23
C TRP A 276 -11.91 7.16 -3.87
N SER A 277 -11.21 8.24 -4.23
CA SER A 277 -11.64 9.62 -3.89
C SER A 277 -12.72 10.10 -4.85
N LYS A 278 -13.60 10.96 -4.35
CA LYS A 278 -14.56 11.72 -5.14
C LYS A 278 -13.97 13.01 -5.70
N ASP A 279 -12.79 13.42 -5.21
CA ASP A 279 -12.10 14.59 -5.71
C ASP A 279 -11.63 14.37 -7.14
N PRO A 280 -11.68 15.39 -8.00
CA PRO A 280 -11.20 15.29 -9.36
C PRO A 280 -9.73 14.92 -9.44
N VAL A 281 -9.41 13.92 -10.24
CA VAL A 281 -8.04 13.47 -10.53
C VAL A 281 -7.86 13.39 -12.04
N VAL A 282 -6.83 14.07 -12.55
CA VAL A 282 -6.23 13.85 -13.85
C VAL A 282 -4.72 13.84 -13.62
N TYR A 283 -4.06 12.70 -13.91
CA TYR A 283 -2.67 12.48 -13.52
C TYR A 283 -1.90 11.68 -14.56
N LEU A 284 -0.80 12.26 -15.05
CA LEU A 284 0.19 11.59 -15.88
C LEU A 284 1.19 10.84 -15.01
N THR A 285 1.31 9.54 -15.21
CA THR A 285 2.26 8.69 -14.48
C THR A 285 3.69 8.86 -14.99
N GLN A 286 4.62 8.20 -14.32
CA GLN A 286 6.06 8.20 -14.68
C GLN A 286 6.67 9.60 -14.77
N ARG A 287 6.17 10.55 -13.99
CA ARG A 287 6.65 11.93 -13.99
C ARG A 287 8.06 12.10 -13.46
N ARG A 288 8.57 11.12 -12.69
CA ARG A 288 9.96 11.08 -12.23
C ARG A 288 10.88 10.30 -13.16
N ASN A 289 10.34 9.47 -14.03
CA ASN A 289 11.06 8.79 -15.10
C ASN A 289 11.23 9.73 -16.31
N THR A 290 11.90 10.85 -16.10
CA THR A 290 12.02 11.93 -17.09
C THR A 290 12.95 11.57 -18.23
N ASN A 291 14.03 10.79 -17.99
CA ASN A 291 14.97 10.35 -19.01
C ASN A 291 14.45 9.06 -19.64
N ARG A 292 14.11 9.12 -20.93
CA ARG A 292 13.51 8.01 -21.67
C ARG A 292 14.55 7.28 -22.50
N GLU A 293 14.59 5.96 -22.36
CA GLU A 293 15.49 5.07 -23.10
C GLU A 293 14.90 4.63 -24.43
N ARG A 294 13.57 4.61 -24.53
CA ARG A 294 12.83 4.11 -25.69
C ARG A 294 12.17 5.24 -26.46
N LYS A 295 12.40 5.24 -27.77
CA LYS A 295 11.73 6.18 -28.68
C LYS A 295 10.22 5.93 -28.76
N ASN A 296 9.83 4.65 -28.83
CA ASN A 296 8.44 4.23 -28.82
C ASN A 296 8.06 3.72 -27.42
N THR A 297 7.06 4.35 -26.84
CA THR A 297 6.64 4.08 -25.47
C THR A 297 5.11 4.11 -25.34
N SER A 298 4.60 3.92 -24.15
CA SER A 298 3.20 4.16 -23.79
C SER A 298 3.12 5.21 -22.69
N VAL A 299 1.98 5.90 -22.63
CA VAL A 299 1.68 6.90 -21.60
C VAL A 299 0.44 6.45 -20.84
N THR A 300 0.54 6.39 -19.53
CA THR A 300 -0.59 6.06 -18.65
C THR A 300 -1.12 7.32 -17.98
N VAL A 301 -2.43 7.50 -18.03
CA VAL A 301 -3.16 8.58 -17.38
C VAL A 301 -4.21 7.99 -16.44
N TYR A 302 -4.28 8.50 -15.21
CA TYR A 302 -5.40 8.23 -14.31
C TYR A 302 -6.38 9.40 -14.35
N SER A 303 -7.65 9.10 -14.59
CA SER A 303 -8.71 10.11 -14.57
C SER A 303 -10.03 9.53 -14.03
N ASN A 304 -10.60 10.18 -13.02
CA ASN A 304 -11.93 9.86 -12.51
C ASN A 304 -13.00 10.87 -12.95
N VAL A 305 -12.66 11.81 -13.81
CA VAL A 305 -13.55 12.86 -14.32
C VAL A 305 -13.93 12.70 -15.78
N GLY A 306 -13.49 11.64 -16.43
CA GLY A 306 -13.79 11.31 -17.82
C GLY A 306 -12.60 10.81 -18.62
N THR A 307 -12.81 10.46 -19.88
CA THR A 307 -11.77 9.97 -20.78
C THR A 307 -10.79 11.08 -21.15
N PRO A 308 -9.50 10.93 -20.87
CA PRO A 308 -8.51 11.96 -21.15
C PRO A 308 -8.17 12.02 -22.65
N LYS A 309 -7.85 13.23 -23.12
CA LYS A 309 -7.09 13.46 -24.36
C LYS A 309 -5.63 13.66 -23.99
N LEU A 310 -4.72 13.19 -24.82
CA LEU A 310 -3.28 13.35 -24.64
C LEU A 310 -2.68 14.12 -25.82
N PHE A 311 -1.86 15.09 -25.51
CA PHE A 311 -1.09 15.87 -26.47
C PHE A 311 0.40 15.64 -26.25
N LEU A 312 1.11 15.31 -27.32
CA LEU A 312 2.57 15.23 -27.35
C LEU A 312 3.10 16.41 -28.20
N ASN A 313 3.89 17.28 -27.59
CA ASN A 313 4.45 18.47 -28.26
C ASN A 313 3.38 19.32 -28.94
N GLY A 314 2.18 19.43 -28.37
CA GLY A 314 1.04 20.18 -28.92
C GLY A 314 0.16 19.39 -29.89
N GLN A 315 0.54 18.20 -30.33
CA GLN A 315 -0.25 17.36 -31.22
C GLN A 315 -1.10 16.37 -30.45
N GLU A 316 -2.42 16.35 -30.69
CA GLU A 316 -3.35 15.38 -30.09
C GLU A 316 -3.03 13.97 -30.62
N LEU A 317 -2.96 12.99 -29.70
CA LEU A 317 -2.72 11.58 -30.01
C LEU A 317 -4.05 10.83 -30.15
N ALA A 318 -3.99 9.61 -30.70
CA ALA A 318 -5.12 8.71 -30.79
C ALA A 318 -5.74 8.42 -29.40
N ALA A 319 -7.02 8.05 -29.38
CA ALA A 319 -7.73 7.74 -28.15
C ALA A 319 -7.05 6.61 -27.34
N PRO A 320 -7.10 6.67 -26.01
CA PRO A 320 -6.51 5.64 -25.17
C PRO A 320 -7.33 4.35 -25.19
N ARG A 321 -6.66 3.24 -24.88
CA ARG A 321 -7.39 2.05 -24.44
C ARG A 321 -7.62 2.07 -22.93
N GLN A 322 -8.61 1.33 -22.49
CA GLN A 322 -8.87 1.08 -21.07
C GLN A 322 -7.76 0.19 -20.47
N GLY A 323 -7.26 0.57 -19.28
CA GLY A 323 -6.38 -0.25 -18.48
C GLY A 323 -7.16 -1.18 -17.53
N TYR A 324 -6.61 -1.43 -16.33
CA TYR A 324 -7.16 -2.40 -15.39
C TYR A 324 -8.43 -1.96 -14.65
N THR A 325 -8.63 -0.65 -14.46
CA THR A 325 -9.80 -0.08 -13.78
C THR A 325 -10.41 1.04 -14.62
N ALA A 326 -11.62 1.47 -14.29
CA ALA A 326 -12.34 2.49 -15.05
C ALA A 326 -11.61 3.83 -15.16
N ILE A 327 -10.70 4.13 -14.22
CA ILE A 327 -9.93 5.38 -14.18
C ILE A 327 -8.57 5.27 -14.91
N HIS A 328 -8.19 4.11 -15.37
CA HIS A 328 -6.87 3.79 -15.89
C HIS A 328 -6.89 3.81 -17.42
N TYR A 329 -6.22 4.78 -18.04
CA TYR A 329 -6.17 4.97 -19.48
C TYR A 329 -4.74 4.83 -20.00
N ILE A 330 -4.56 4.12 -21.12
CA ILE A 330 -3.25 3.85 -21.70
C ILE A 330 -3.23 4.30 -23.15
N PHE A 331 -2.33 5.23 -23.47
CA PHE A 331 -2.02 5.67 -24.82
C PHE A 331 -0.83 4.86 -25.32
N GLU A 332 -1.02 4.08 -26.35
CA GLU A 332 0.01 3.21 -26.95
C GLU A 332 0.61 3.84 -28.20
N GLY A 333 1.79 3.37 -28.59
CA GLY A 333 2.45 3.81 -29.84
C GLY A 333 2.93 5.27 -29.79
N VAL A 334 3.19 5.80 -28.62
CA VAL A 334 3.69 7.18 -28.46
C VAL A 334 5.14 7.25 -28.89
N THR A 335 5.44 8.03 -29.93
CA THR A 335 6.78 8.18 -30.50
C THR A 335 7.40 9.51 -30.07
N LEU A 336 8.43 9.46 -29.25
CA LEU A 336 9.15 10.62 -28.75
C LEU A 336 10.11 11.17 -29.85
N ARG A 337 10.31 12.48 -29.88
CA ARG A 337 11.41 13.12 -30.64
C ARG A 337 12.67 13.15 -29.75
N ASP A 338 13.83 13.28 -30.41
CA ASP A 338 15.09 13.47 -29.70
C ASP A 338 15.02 14.75 -28.85
N GLY A 339 15.55 14.68 -27.63
CA GLY A 339 15.50 15.77 -26.66
C GLY A 339 14.16 15.88 -25.93
N LYS A 340 13.72 17.09 -25.66
CA LYS A 340 12.54 17.40 -24.84
C LYS A 340 11.22 17.08 -25.53
N ASN A 341 10.33 16.41 -24.77
CA ASN A 341 8.96 16.11 -25.17
C ASN A 341 8.01 16.58 -24.08
N GLU A 342 7.11 17.48 -24.40
CA GLU A 342 6.04 17.91 -23.52
C GLU A 342 4.84 16.98 -23.69
N LEU A 343 4.34 16.42 -22.58
CA LEU A 343 3.10 15.68 -22.52
C LEU A 343 2.08 16.49 -21.71
N ARG A 344 0.91 16.70 -22.32
CA ARG A 344 -0.21 17.38 -21.68
C ARG A 344 -1.46 16.50 -21.83
N THR A 345 -2.14 16.23 -20.73
CA THR A 345 -3.43 15.55 -20.75
C THR A 345 -4.54 16.50 -20.31
N VAL A 346 -5.72 16.39 -20.94
CA VAL A 346 -6.88 17.22 -20.64
C VAL A 346 -8.13 16.37 -20.61
N VAL A 347 -9.00 16.66 -19.66
CA VAL A 347 -10.37 16.16 -19.60
C VAL A 347 -11.33 17.33 -19.51
N THR A 348 -12.27 17.41 -20.44
CA THR A 348 -13.38 18.38 -20.37
C THR A 348 -14.63 17.65 -19.94
N THR A 349 -15.19 18.03 -18.80
CA THR A 349 -16.42 17.44 -18.24
C THR A 349 -17.68 17.95 -18.96
N ALA A 350 -18.81 17.29 -18.76
CA ALA A 350 -20.06 17.65 -19.44
C ALA A 350 -20.56 19.07 -19.12
N ASP A 351 -20.18 19.60 -17.95
CA ASP A 351 -20.45 20.99 -17.56
C ASP A 351 -19.43 22.01 -18.08
N GLY A 352 -18.50 21.57 -18.93
CA GLY A 352 -17.49 22.40 -19.58
C GLY A 352 -16.26 22.71 -18.74
N LYS A 353 -16.13 22.13 -17.56
CA LYS A 353 -14.93 22.31 -16.72
C LYS A 353 -13.77 21.50 -17.26
N GLU A 354 -12.59 22.11 -17.32
CA GLU A 354 -11.37 21.46 -17.77
C GLU A 354 -10.46 21.11 -16.59
N TYR A 355 -9.89 19.90 -16.67
CA TYR A 355 -8.85 19.41 -15.78
C TYR A 355 -7.67 19.00 -16.61
N GLU A 356 -6.46 19.40 -16.23
CA GLU A 356 -5.24 19.08 -16.98
C GLU A 356 -4.08 18.67 -16.07
N ASP A 357 -3.16 17.93 -16.64
CA ASP A 357 -1.83 17.66 -16.07
C ASP A 357 -0.76 17.70 -17.16
N ARG A 358 0.47 18.06 -16.77
CA ARG A 358 1.62 18.20 -17.68
C ARG A 358 2.87 17.60 -17.07
N ILE A 359 3.67 16.96 -17.92
CA ILE A 359 5.02 16.49 -17.60
C ILE A 359 5.93 16.71 -18.80
N GLU A 360 7.24 16.71 -18.53
CA GLU A 360 8.28 16.74 -19.58
C GLU A 360 9.10 15.44 -19.50
N TRP A 361 9.31 14.82 -20.66
CA TRP A 361 10.26 13.73 -20.83
C TRP A 361 11.37 14.13 -21.78
N VAL A 362 12.57 13.60 -21.53
CA VAL A 362 13.73 13.79 -22.41
C VAL A 362 14.11 12.44 -23.00
N TYR A 363 14.04 12.31 -24.31
CA TYR A 363 14.51 11.11 -24.99
C TYR A 363 15.96 11.34 -25.48
N SER A 364 16.89 10.52 -24.99
CA SER A 364 18.29 10.51 -25.42
C SER A 364 18.71 9.17 -26.03
N GLY A 365 17.92 8.12 -25.83
CA GLY A 365 18.29 6.75 -26.19
C GLY A 365 19.35 6.14 -25.27
N GLU A 366 19.81 6.89 -24.27
CA GLU A 366 20.75 6.39 -23.26
C GLU A 366 20.03 5.59 -22.20
N LYS A 367 20.63 4.47 -21.78
CA LYS A 367 20.11 3.69 -20.67
C LYS A 367 20.30 4.44 -19.37
N THR A 368 19.25 4.57 -18.59
CA THR A 368 19.34 5.04 -17.20
C THR A 368 20.16 4.02 -16.41
N ARG A 369 21.35 4.41 -15.95
CA ARG A 369 22.22 3.51 -15.20
C ARG A 369 21.75 3.42 -13.76
N VAL A 370 21.33 2.23 -13.35
CA VAL A 370 21.00 1.92 -11.95
C VAL A 370 22.17 2.22 -11.01
N LEU A 371 23.40 2.07 -11.49
CA LEU A 371 24.62 2.25 -10.72
C LEU A 371 24.90 3.71 -10.34
N ASP A 372 24.40 4.69 -11.09
CA ASP A 372 24.59 6.11 -10.78
C ASP A 372 23.84 6.50 -9.48
N ASN A 373 22.85 5.71 -9.07
CA ASN A 373 22.14 5.87 -7.79
C ASN A 373 22.84 5.15 -6.62
N TYR A 374 23.82 4.31 -6.88
CA TYR A 374 24.58 3.56 -5.86
C TYR A 374 25.69 4.43 -5.24
N GLU A 375 26.30 5.30 -6.04
CA GLU A 375 27.39 6.15 -5.63
C GLU A 375 26.94 7.36 -4.78
N ASN A 376 25.67 7.73 -4.86
CA ASN A 376 25.09 8.84 -4.09
C ASN A 376 24.37 8.40 -2.80
N THR A 377 24.61 7.18 -2.32
CA THR A 377 24.00 6.72 -1.06
C THR A 377 24.52 7.49 0.16
N ASP A 378 25.72 8.04 0.10
CA ASP A 378 26.30 8.81 1.21
C ASP A 378 25.58 10.15 1.44
N GLU A 379 25.05 10.78 0.40
CA GLU A 379 24.27 12.03 0.55
C GLU A 379 22.87 11.81 1.16
N HIS A 380 22.35 10.60 1.10
CA HIS A 380 21.05 10.24 1.70
C HIS A 380 21.16 9.81 3.17
N PHE A 381 22.34 9.59 3.66
CA PHE A 381 22.65 9.36 5.07
C PHE A 381 22.84 10.64 5.87
N GLY A 382 22.45 11.79 5.36
CA GLY A 382 22.53 13.05 6.09
C GLY A 382 22.02 12.86 7.52
N LEU A 383 22.94 12.51 8.41
CA LEU A 383 22.84 12.53 9.85
C LEU A 383 22.88 13.99 10.30
#